data_96225203990e3d4f9946673c59cdac67
#
_entry.id   96225203990e3d4f9946673c59cdac67
#
_cell.length_a   1.000
_cell.length_b   1.000
_cell.length_c   1.000
_cell.angle_alpha   90.00
_cell.angle_beta   90.00
_cell.angle_gamma   90.00
#
_symmetry.space_group_name_H-M   'P 1'
#
loop_
_entity.id
_entity.type
_entity.pdbx_description
1 polymer ?
#
loop_
_entity_poly.entity_id
_entity_poly.type
_entity_poly.pdbx_seq_one_letter_code
_entity_poly.pdbx_strand_id
1 'polypeptide(L)'
;MHKIVVPNTILIVDDDEMNRDVLGNIFSASHSIEMAENGKECLNKILECGQKFCAVLLDVVMPVMGGIEVLKKLNRDGVVDHIPVFLITGETDTRIIKRAYELGVMDVISKPISSYMVQRRVNSVIELFTARKRLSSVVGQQKDQLLKQAKRILRLNMGMIESLSTAIEFRSGESGEHIRKIHDITKLFLENSPLGRDFSTEEIEHISLAAIMHDVGKISIPDAILSKPGRLTPEEFEIMKTHTTQGGQLLERIPQMRELPFFTYAYDIAKYHHERWDGRGY
;
A
#
# COMPACT_ATOMS: atom_id res chain seq x y z
N MET A 1 9.15 16.60 -7.33
CA MET A 1 7.69 16.89 -7.29
C MET A 1 7.15 16.83 -8.72
N HIS A 2 6.49 15.75 -9.12
CA HIS A 2 5.78 15.75 -10.39
C HIS A 2 4.56 16.68 -10.24
N LYS A 3 4.55 17.77 -11.00
CA LYS A 3 3.37 18.62 -11.14
C LYS A 3 2.27 17.72 -11.71
N ILE A 4 1.19 17.49 -10.94
CA ILE A 4 -0.02 16.87 -11.46
C ILE A 4 -0.56 17.85 -12.50
N VAL A 5 -0.40 17.52 -13.78
CA VAL A 5 -1.04 18.27 -14.86
C VAL A 5 -2.55 18.01 -14.72
N VAL A 6 -3.28 19.02 -14.32
CA VAL A 6 -4.74 18.94 -14.22
C VAL A 6 -5.27 19.06 -15.66
N PRO A 7 -6.00 18.05 -16.18
CA PRO A 7 -6.65 18.14 -17.48
C PRO A 7 -7.56 19.37 -17.53
N ASN A 8 -7.46 20.14 -18.58
CA ASN A 8 -8.27 21.38 -18.74
C ASN A 8 -8.87 21.52 -20.13
N THR A 9 -8.89 20.46 -20.93
CA THR A 9 -9.45 20.48 -22.28
C THR A 9 -10.78 19.74 -22.31
N ILE A 10 -11.81 20.37 -22.86
CA ILE A 10 -13.11 19.74 -23.15
C ILE A 10 -13.10 19.31 -24.62
N LEU A 11 -13.43 18.05 -24.87
CA LEU A 11 -13.66 17.53 -26.23
C LEU A 11 -15.15 17.65 -26.58
N ILE A 12 -15.46 18.40 -27.61
CA ILE A 12 -16.83 18.59 -28.12
C ILE A 12 -16.97 17.79 -29.43
N VAL A 13 -17.97 16.92 -29.46
CA VAL A 13 -18.19 15.98 -30.57
C VAL A 13 -19.62 16.13 -31.06
N ASP A 14 -19.80 16.74 -32.19
CA ASP A 14 -21.10 16.95 -32.86
C ASP A 14 -20.84 17.12 -34.38
N ASP A 15 -21.66 16.63 -35.25
CA ASP A 15 -21.46 16.76 -36.70
C ASP A 15 -21.81 18.16 -37.23
N ASP A 16 -22.69 18.87 -36.51
CA ASP A 16 -23.06 20.25 -36.82
C ASP A 16 -22.05 21.26 -36.26
N GLU A 17 -21.40 22.01 -37.16
CA GLU A 17 -20.42 23.04 -36.81
C GLU A 17 -21.02 24.14 -35.89
N MET A 18 -22.27 24.54 -36.11
CA MET A 18 -22.94 25.53 -35.28
C MET A 18 -23.10 25.04 -33.82
N ASN A 19 -23.43 23.79 -33.62
CA ASN A 19 -23.50 23.18 -32.28
C ASN A 19 -22.14 23.15 -31.60
N ARG A 20 -21.08 22.79 -32.34
CA ARG A 20 -19.69 22.78 -31.81
C ARG A 20 -19.27 24.19 -31.36
N ASP A 21 -19.57 25.21 -32.18
CA ASP A 21 -19.26 26.62 -31.88
C ASP A 21 -20.03 27.13 -30.67
N VAL A 22 -21.33 26.85 -30.58
CA VAL A 22 -22.14 27.23 -29.41
C VAL A 22 -21.58 26.64 -28.14
N LEU A 23 -21.28 25.34 -28.13
CA LEU A 23 -20.68 24.66 -26.96
C LEU A 23 -19.28 25.18 -26.68
N GLY A 24 -18.46 25.38 -27.72
CA GLY A 24 -17.11 25.95 -27.58
C GLY A 24 -17.14 27.32 -26.91
N ASN A 25 -18.04 28.20 -27.33
CA ASN A 25 -18.20 29.53 -26.73
C ASN A 25 -18.64 29.51 -25.27
N ILE A 26 -19.43 28.50 -24.84
CA ILE A 26 -19.85 28.35 -23.44
C ILE A 26 -18.66 28.07 -22.53
N PHE A 27 -17.66 27.30 -22.99
CA PHE A 27 -16.56 26.81 -22.14
C PHE A 27 -15.21 27.47 -22.40
N SER A 28 -15.03 28.19 -23.53
CA SER A 28 -13.73 28.77 -23.94
C SER A 28 -13.13 29.75 -22.93
N ALA A 29 -13.93 30.39 -22.09
CA ALA A 29 -13.45 31.29 -21.05
C ALA A 29 -12.72 30.59 -19.91
N SER A 30 -12.98 29.28 -19.68
CA SER A 30 -12.46 28.53 -18.54
C SER A 30 -11.67 27.26 -18.92
N HIS A 31 -11.85 26.74 -20.13
CA HIS A 31 -11.26 25.52 -20.62
C HIS A 31 -10.68 25.65 -22.01
N SER A 32 -9.67 24.88 -22.34
CA SER A 32 -9.26 24.68 -23.73
C SER A 32 -10.29 23.80 -24.43
N ILE A 33 -10.56 24.08 -25.70
CA ILE A 33 -11.58 23.35 -26.46
C ILE A 33 -10.91 22.60 -27.60
N GLU A 34 -11.29 21.35 -27.75
CA GLU A 34 -11.05 20.57 -28.96
C GLU A 34 -12.36 20.06 -29.53
N MET A 35 -12.43 19.97 -30.83
CA MET A 35 -13.65 19.60 -31.56
C MET A 35 -13.39 18.33 -32.37
N ALA A 36 -14.44 17.54 -32.57
CA ALA A 36 -14.48 16.40 -33.48
C ALA A 36 -15.83 16.36 -34.21
N GLU A 37 -15.83 16.01 -35.47
CA GLU A 37 -17.01 16.02 -36.32
C GLU A 37 -17.80 14.68 -36.30
N ASN A 38 -17.21 13.64 -35.76
CA ASN A 38 -17.83 12.32 -35.67
C ASN A 38 -17.19 11.47 -34.59
N GLY A 39 -17.84 10.35 -34.27
CA GLY A 39 -17.36 9.44 -33.22
C GLY A 39 -15.99 8.77 -33.48
N LYS A 40 -15.60 8.60 -34.76
CA LYS A 40 -14.31 8.01 -35.10
C LYS A 40 -13.15 8.97 -34.76
N GLU A 41 -13.33 10.23 -35.10
CA GLU A 41 -12.37 11.29 -34.76
C GLU A 41 -12.26 11.49 -33.24
N CYS A 42 -13.40 11.46 -32.54
CA CYS A 42 -13.43 11.47 -31.06
C CYS A 42 -12.54 10.38 -30.47
N LEU A 43 -12.70 9.13 -30.90
CA LEU A 43 -11.91 8.01 -30.40
C LEU A 43 -10.42 8.19 -30.71
N ASN A 44 -10.06 8.64 -31.90
CA ASN A 44 -8.67 8.88 -32.26
C ASN A 44 -8.01 9.91 -31.33
N LYS A 45 -8.69 11.05 -31.10
CA LYS A 45 -8.20 12.09 -30.20
C LYS A 45 -8.04 11.59 -28.76
N ILE A 46 -8.96 10.76 -28.27
CA ILE A 46 -8.87 10.16 -26.92
C ILE A 46 -7.71 9.16 -26.85
N LEU A 47 -7.47 8.35 -27.88
CA LEU A 47 -6.35 7.40 -27.92
C LEU A 47 -5.00 8.12 -27.94
N GLU A 48 -4.88 9.20 -28.72
CA GLU A 48 -3.63 9.94 -28.87
C GLU A 48 -3.29 10.75 -27.60
N CYS A 49 -4.24 11.42 -27.01
CA CYS A 49 -4.03 12.43 -25.97
C CYS A 49 -5.11 12.43 -24.88
N GLY A 50 -5.68 11.29 -24.50
CA GLY A 50 -6.79 11.22 -23.53
C GLY A 50 -6.52 11.90 -22.18
N GLN A 51 -5.26 11.93 -21.76
CA GLN A 51 -4.88 12.51 -20.46
C GLN A 51 -5.11 14.03 -20.34
N LYS A 52 -5.26 14.76 -21.46
CA LYS A 52 -5.51 16.20 -21.46
C LYS A 52 -6.99 16.55 -21.27
N PHE A 53 -7.90 15.61 -21.56
CA PHE A 53 -9.33 15.88 -21.52
C PHE A 53 -9.89 15.79 -20.09
N CYS A 54 -10.62 16.85 -19.70
CA CYS A 54 -11.35 16.90 -18.43
C CYS A 54 -12.83 16.53 -18.59
N ALA A 55 -13.39 16.59 -19.81
CA ALA A 55 -14.73 16.15 -20.14
C ALA A 55 -14.86 15.87 -21.65
N VAL A 56 -15.85 15.06 -22.02
CA VAL A 56 -16.29 14.84 -23.40
C VAL A 56 -17.79 15.21 -23.49
N LEU A 57 -18.13 16.12 -24.38
CA LEU A 57 -19.50 16.44 -24.74
C LEU A 57 -19.80 15.77 -26.09
N LEU A 58 -20.71 14.80 -26.12
CA LEU A 58 -20.87 13.85 -27.21
C LEU A 58 -22.31 13.87 -27.72
N ASP A 59 -22.51 14.27 -28.97
CA ASP A 59 -23.83 14.17 -29.60
C ASP A 59 -24.19 12.70 -29.87
N VAL A 60 -25.48 12.39 -29.80
CA VAL A 60 -26.00 11.02 -30.02
C VAL A 60 -26.02 10.68 -31.48
N VAL A 61 -26.52 11.60 -32.34
CA VAL A 61 -26.80 11.34 -33.76
C VAL A 61 -25.72 11.99 -34.61
N MET A 62 -24.81 11.19 -35.11
CA MET A 62 -23.71 11.64 -35.97
C MET A 62 -23.45 10.63 -37.09
N PRO A 63 -22.98 11.11 -38.28
CA PRO A 63 -22.56 10.22 -39.37
C PRO A 63 -21.31 9.41 -38.98
N VAL A 64 -21.02 8.35 -39.72
CA VAL A 64 -19.86 7.43 -39.56
C VAL A 64 -19.93 6.63 -38.27
N MET A 65 -20.08 7.26 -37.10
CA MET A 65 -20.16 6.58 -35.81
C MET A 65 -20.96 7.47 -34.83
N GLY A 66 -22.09 6.98 -34.35
CA GLY A 66 -22.94 7.71 -33.40
C GLY A 66 -22.44 7.65 -31.95
N GLY A 67 -22.98 8.58 -31.13
CA GLY A 67 -22.52 8.76 -29.75
C GLY A 67 -22.66 7.52 -28.86
N ILE A 68 -23.73 6.74 -29.01
CA ILE A 68 -23.90 5.49 -28.24
C ILE A 68 -22.84 4.44 -28.62
N GLU A 69 -22.41 4.38 -29.88
CA GLU A 69 -21.36 3.48 -30.31
C GLU A 69 -19.98 3.89 -29.76
N VAL A 70 -19.71 5.20 -29.77
CA VAL A 70 -18.52 5.78 -29.10
C VAL A 70 -18.53 5.41 -27.63
N LEU A 71 -19.63 5.67 -26.94
CA LEU A 71 -19.76 5.42 -25.49
C LEU A 71 -19.54 3.94 -25.13
N LYS A 72 -20.03 3.00 -25.95
CA LYS A 72 -19.73 1.55 -25.78
C LYS A 72 -18.24 1.25 -25.82
N LYS A 73 -17.49 1.87 -26.73
CA LYS A 73 -16.04 1.68 -26.82
C LYS A 73 -15.31 2.31 -25.64
N LEU A 74 -15.68 3.55 -25.26
CA LEU A 74 -15.10 4.23 -24.11
C LEU A 74 -15.35 3.50 -22.79
N ASN A 75 -16.54 2.90 -22.63
CA ASN A 75 -16.84 2.07 -21.46
C ASN A 75 -16.01 0.79 -21.43
N ARG A 76 -15.96 0.05 -22.55
CA ARG A 76 -15.18 -1.16 -22.67
C ARG A 76 -13.69 -0.94 -22.37
N ASP A 77 -13.16 0.20 -22.80
CA ASP A 77 -11.76 0.57 -22.63
C ASP A 77 -11.47 1.29 -21.30
N GLY A 78 -12.50 1.41 -20.39
CA GLY A 78 -12.39 2.00 -19.06
C GLY A 78 -12.19 3.53 -19.05
N VAL A 79 -12.38 4.20 -20.17
CA VAL A 79 -12.17 5.66 -20.31
C VAL A 79 -13.19 6.44 -19.49
N VAL A 80 -14.43 5.97 -19.42
CA VAL A 80 -15.54 6.63 -18.68
C VAL A 80 -15.25 6.72 -17.16
N ASP A 81 -14.39 5.87 -16.62
CA ASP A 81 -13.98 5.92 -15.21
C ASP A 81 -13.02 7.08 -14.92
N HIS A 82 -12.39 7.63 -15.96
CA HIS A 82 -11.32 8.63 -15.87
C HIS A 82 -11.66 9.98 -16.50
N ILE A 83 -12.56 9.98 -17.48
CA ILE A 83 -13.01 11.17 -18.21
C ILE A 83 -14.53 11.16 -18.20
N PRO A 84 -15.19 12.17 -17.57
CA PRO A 84 -16.64 12.26 -17.59
C PRO A 84 -17.14 12.52 -19.02
N VAL A 85 -18.11 11.71 -19.45
CA VAL A 85 -18.76 11.82 -20.75
C VAL A 85 -20.18 12.32 -20.54
N PHE A 86 -20.55 13.38 -21.24
CA PHE A 86 -21.89 13.92 -21.28
C PHE A 86 -22.50 13.64 -22.65
N LEU A 87 -23.68 13.10 -22.66
CA LEU A 87 -24.42 12.90 -23.92
C LEU A 87 -25.31 14.10 -24.20
N ILE A 88 -25.25 14.61 -25.42
CA ILE A 88 -26.12 15.72 -25.87
C ILE A 88 -27.11 15.15 -26.88
N THR A 89 -28.40 15.37 -26.69
CA THR A 89 -29.39 14.74 -27.55
C THR A 89 -30.65 15.59 -27.74
N GLY A 90 -31.17 15.58 -28.93
CA GLY A 90 -32.53 16.05 -29.23
C GLY A 90 -33.59 14.95 -29.11
N GLU A 91 -33.15 13.71 -28.90
CA GLU A 91 -34.06 12.57 -28.78
C GLU A 91 -34.63 12.45 -27.35
N THR A 92 -35.91 12.12 -27.28
CA THR A 92 -36.65 11.90 -26.03
C THR A 92 -36.85 10.40 -25.73
N ASP A 93 -36.25 9.50 -26.53
CA ASP A 93 -36.41 8.05 -26.32
C ASP A 93 -35.71 7.59 -25.03
N THR A 94 -36.56 7.30 -24.07
CA THR A 94 -36.13 6.82 -22.73
C THR A 94 -35.20 5.57 -22.78
N ARG A 95 -35.32 4.76 -23.83
CA ARG A 95 -34.46 3.56 -24.00
C ARG A 95 -33.02 3.97 -24.30
N ILE A 96 -32.82 4.98 -25.13
CA ILE A 96 -31.48 5.50 -25.47
C ILE A 96 -30.84 6.11 -24.23
N ILE A 97 -31.60 6.93 -23.50
CA ILE A 97 -31.15 7.57 -22.27
C ILE A 97 -30.76 6.51 -21.20
N LYS A 98 -31.61 5.52 -20.97
CA LYS A 98 -31.31 4.42 -20.04
C LYS A 98 -30.05 3.68 -20.44
N ARG A 99 -29.92 3.37 -21.73
CA ARG A 99 -28.74 2.69 -22.28
C ARG A 99 -27.44 3.50 -22.09
N ALA A 100 -27.51 4.81 -22.24
CA ALA A 100 -26.39 5.71 -22.03
C ALA A 100 -25.90 5.65 -20.56
N TYR A 101 -26.82 5.71 -19.59
CA TYR A 101 -26.46 5.57 -18.18
C TYR A 101 -25.86 4.19 -17.84
N GLU A 102 -26.39 3.10 -18.42
CA GLU A 102 -25.79 1.76 -18.27
C GLU A 102 -24.37 1.66 -18.82
N LEU A 103 -24.05 2.50 -19.81
CA LEU A 103 -22.71 2.59 -20.41
C LEU A 103 -21.78 3.58 -19.71
N GLY A 104 -22.21 4.16 -18.58
CA GLY A 104 -21.38 5.01 -17.75
C GLY A 104 -21.34 6.48 -18.17
N VAL A 105 -22.34 6.97 -18.93
CA VAL A 105 -22.46 8.41 -19.17
C VAL A 105 -22.72 9.12 -17.84
N MET A 106 -22.10 10.27 -17.66
CA MET A 106 -22.23 11.06 -16.42
C MET A 106 -23.57 11.77 -16.33
N ASP A 107 -23.99 12.35 -17.45
CA ASP A 107 -25.29 13.04 -17.55
C ASP A 107 -25.75 13.13 -19.02
N VAL A 108 -27.04 13.30 -19.21
CA VAL A 108 -27.67 13.51 -20.52
C VAL A 108 -28.25 14.92 -20.58
N ILE A 109 -27.84 15.68 -21.58
CA ILE A 109 -28.24 17.07 -21.82
C ILE A 109 -29.14 17.11 -23.01
N SER A 110 -30.39 17.55 -22.81
CA SER A 110 -31.37 17.65 -23.87
C SER A 110 -31.19 18.93 -24.68
N LYS A 111 -31.32 18.85 -26.01
CA LYS A 111 -31.47 20.02 -26.88
C LYS A 111 -32.94 20.56 -26.78
N PRO A 112 -33.19 21.89 -26.75
CA PRO A 112 -32.26 22.99 -26.97
C PRO A 112 -31.37 23.27 -25.76
N ILE A 113 -30.11 23.60 -26.03
CA ILE A 113 -29.07 23.80 -25.02
C ILE A 113 -29.29 25.11 -24.27
N SER A 114 -29.45 25.04 -22.95
CA SER A 114 -29.38 26.21 -22.07
C SER A 114 -27.94 26.42 -21.62
N SER A 115 -27.28 27.47 -22.11
CA SER A 115 -25.86 27.74 -21.83
C SER A 115 -25.51 27.72 -20.34
N TYR A 116 -26.35 28.39 -19.51
CA TYR A 116 -26.15 28.42 -18.06
C TYR A 116 -26.23 27.03 -17.42
N MET A 117 -27.26 26.24 -17.79
CA MET A 117 -27.45 24.90 -17.19
C MET A 117 -26.38 23.94 -17.61
N VAL A 118 -25.97 23.92 -18.87
CA VAL A 118 -24.92 23.06 -19.39
C VAL A 118 -23.58 23.38 -18.71
N GLN A 119 -23.22 24.67 -18.69
CA GLN A 119 -21.99 25.11 -18.03
C GLN A 119 -21.95 24.70 -16.56
N ARG A 120 -23.05 24.89 -15.83
CA ARG A 120 -23.14 24.55 -14.41
C ARG A 120 -22.98 23.03 -14.17
N ARG A 121 -23.68 22.19 -14.94
CA ARG A 121 -23.62 20.73 -14.82
C ARG A 121 -22.24 20.18 -15.15
N VAL A 122 -21.69 20.58 -16.29
CA VAL A 122 -20.40 20.11 -16.75
C VAL A 122 -19.27 20.50 -15.78
N ASN A 123 -19.23 21.77 -15.35
CA ASN A 123 -18.22 22.26 -14.42
C ASN A 123 -18.31 21.55 -13.07
N SER A 124 -19.52 21.33 -12.51
CA SER A 124 -19.66 20.61 -11.23
C SER A 124 -19.13 19.17 -11.30
N VAL A 125 -19.34 18.50 -12.42
CA VAL A 125 -18.81 17.14 -12.61
C VAL A 125 -17.30 17.15 -12.83
N ILE A 126 -16.76 18.09 -13.62
CA ILE A 126 -15.30 18.24 -13.79
C ILE A 126 -14.62 18.47 -12.43
N GLU A 127 -15.19 19.35 -11.59
CA GLU A 127 -14.70 19.60 -10.24
C GLU A 127 -14.70 18.31 -9.40
N LEU A 128 -15.78 17.54 -9.42
CA LEU A 128 -15.91 16.27 -8.70
C LEU A 128 -14.86 15.25 -9.16
N PHE A 129 -14.69 15.05 -10.45
CA PHE A 129 -13.70 14.15 -11.02
C PHE A 129 -12.27 14.57 -10.67
N THR A 130 -12.00 15.87 -10.75
CA THR A 130 -10.70 16.44 -10.39
C THR A 130 -10.40 16.23 -8.89
N ALA A 131 -11.36 16.48 -8.02
CA ALA A 131 -11.25 16.26 -6.59
C ALA A 131 -11.03 14.78 -6.27
N ARG A 132 -11.80 13.87 -6.89
CA ARG A 132 -11.64 12.41 -6.75
C ARG A 132 -10.24 11.96 -7.17
N LYS A 133 -9.72 12.43 -8.30
CA LYS A 133 -8.38 12.09 -8.80
C LYS A 133 -7.28 12.60 -7.86
N ARG A 134 -7.41 13.83 -7.34
CA ARG A 134 -6.49 14.37 -6.34
C ARG A 134 -6.50 13.54 -5.06
N LEU A 135 -7.69 13.21 -4.54
CA LEU A 135 -7.84 12.41 -3.33
C LEU A 135 -7.20 11.01 -3.50
N SER A 136 -7.48 10.34 -4.60
CA SER A 136 -6.87 9.02 -4.91
C SER A 136 -5.34 9.09 -4.94
N SER A 137 -4.77 10.14 -5.54
CA SER A 137 -3.31 10.36 -5.56
C SER A 137 -2.74 10.58 -4.16
N VAL A 138 -3.41 11.40 -3.33
CA VAL A 138 -2.98 11.67 -1.95
C VAL A 138 -3.04 10.39 -1.10
N VAL A 139 -4.13 9.63 -1.21
CA VAL A 139 -4.29 8.34 -0.52
C VAL A 139 -3.18 7.35 -0.92
N GLY A 140 -2.86 7.26 -2.21
CA GLY A 140 -1.74 6.43 -2.69
C GLY A 140 -0.40 6.85 -2.07
N GLN A 141 -0.09 8.14 -2.08
CA GLN A 141 1.14 8.67 -1.49
C GLN A 141 1.21 8.41 0.03
N GLN A 142 0.10 8.62 0.75
CA GLN A 142 0.04 8.35 2.19
C GLN A 142 0.25 6.87 2.50
N LYS A 143 -0.35 5.97 1.72
CA LYS A 143 -0.14 4.52 1.86
C LYS A 143 1.33 4.15 1.70
N ASP A 144 2.00 4.66 0.67
CA ASP A 144 3.43 4.40 0.44
C ASP A 144 4.29 4.95 1.58
N GLN A 145 3.95 6.13 2.10
CA GLN A 145 4.65 6.74 3.23
C GLN A 145 4.48 5.91 4.51
N LEU A 146 3.27 5.46 4.80
CA LEU A 146 2.99 4.59 5.95
C LEU A 146 3.76 3.27 5.87
N LEU A 147 3.81 2.64 4.69
CA LEU A 147 4.59 1.42 4.50
C LEU A 147 6.09 1.64 4.73
N LYS A 148 6.63 2.77 4.26
CA LYS A 148 8.05 3.13 4.52
C LYS A 148 8.30 3.37 6.00
N GLN A 149 7.39 4.06 6.70
CA GLN A 149 7.50 4.30 8.14
C GLN A 149 7.43 2.99 8.93
N ALA A 150 6.47 2.11 8.62
CA ALA A 150 6.34 0.81 9.27
C ALA A 150 7.62 -0.03 9.12
N LYS A 151 8.17 -0.13 7.90
CA LYS A 151 9.45 -0.82 7.66
C LYS A 151 10.62 -0.20 8.43
N ARG A 152 10.64 1.14 8.57
CA ARG A 152 11.67 1.83 9.36
C ARG A 152 11.56 1.52 10.85
N ILE A 153 10.34 1.53 11.40
CA ILE A 153 10.09 1.19 12.80
C ILE A 153 10.52 -0.24 13.11
N LEU A 154 10.12 -1.21 12.25
CA LEU A 154 10.56 -2.60 12.41
C LEU A 154 12.09 -2.73 12.45
N ARG A 155 12.78 -2.08 11.50
CA ARG A 155 14.25 -2.10 11.45
C ARG A 155 14.90 -1.48 12.69
N LEU A 156 14.35 -0.38 13.21
CA LEU A 156 14.84 0.24 14.44
C LEU A 156 14.62 -0.66 15.66
N ASN A 157 13.45 -1.32 15.76
CA ASN A 157 13.17 -2.25 16.84
C ASN A 157 14.11 -3.45 16.82
N MET A 158 14.38 -4.04 15.65
CA MET A 158 15.38 -5.10 15.50
C MET A 158 16.76 -4.64 15.95
N GLY A 159 17.21 -3.46 15.52
CA GLY A 159 18.50 -2.90 15.96
C GLY A 159 18.57 -2.63 17.45
N MET A 160 17.46 -2.27 18.10
CA MET A 160 17.40 -2.15 19.57
C MET A 160 17.55 -3.49 20.26
N ILE A 161 16.86 -4.53 19.80
CA ILE A 161 16.98 -5.90 20.34
C ILE A 161 18.43 -6.39 20.20
N GLU A 162 19.01 -6.29 19.00
CA GLU A 162 20.42 -6.65 18.76
C GLU A 162 21.37 -5.88 19.70
N SER A 163 21.17 -4.57 19.87
CA SER A 163 22.03 -3.74 20.72
C SER A 163 21.93 -4.12 22.19
N LEU A 164 20.72 -4.40 22.70
CA LEU A 164 20.51 -4.83 24.06
C LEU A 164 21.10 -6.21 24.33
N SER A 165 20.88 -7.18 23.46
CA SER A 165 21.46 -8.51 23.55
C SER A 165 22.99 -8.46 23.49
N THR A 166 23.55 -7.64 22.57
CA THR A 166 25.00 -7.40 22.49
C THR A 166 25.56 -6.79 23.79
N ALA A 167 24.86 -5.84 24.40
CA ALA A 167 25.32 -5.22 25.66
C ALA A 167 25.31 -6.23 26.81
N ILE A 168 24.38 -7.17 26.84
CA ILE A 168 24.33 -8.23 27.85
C ILE A 168 25.46 -9.23 27.62
N GLU A 169 25.68 -9.67 26.39
CA GLU A 169 26.76 -10.62 26.06
C GLU A 169 28.17 -10.03 26.20
N PHE A 170 28.31 -8.70 25.97
CA PHE A 170 29.58 -8.03 26.21
C PHE A 170 30.08 -8.19 27.67
N ARG A 171 29.15 -8.31 28.64
CA ARG A 171 29.51 -8.61 30.05
C ARG A 171 30.12 -10.02 30.23
N SER A 172 29.77 -10.98 29.38
CA SER A 172 30.35 -12.34 29.38
C SER A 172 31.56 -12.49 28.48
N GLY A 173 32.05 -11.40 27.87
CA GLY A 173 33.23 -11.40 27.00
C GLY A 173 32.91 -11.79 25.53
N GLU A 174 31.66 -11.94 25.16
CA GLU A 174 31.24 -12.26 23.79
C GLU A 174 31.11 -11.01 22.94
N SER A 175 31.26 -11.15 21.63
CA SER A 175 31.21 -10.02 20.70
C SER A 175 29.83 -9.89 20.05
N GLY A 176 29.45 -8.65 19.64
CA GLY A 176 28.22 -8.43 18.91
C GLY A 176 28.13 -9.17 17.55
N GLU A 177 29.24 -9.71 17.04
CA GLU A 177 29.25 -10.58 15.87
C GLU A 177 28.61 -11.95 16.18
N HIS A 178 28.68 -12.39 17.41
CA HIS A 178 28.06 -13.63 17.89
C HIS A 178 26.52 -13.57 17.73
N ILE A 179 25.91 -12.49 18.16
CA ILE A 179 24.47 -12.26 18.08
C ILE A 179 23.94 -12.37 16.62
N ARG A 180 24.64 -11.71 15.69
CA ARG A 180 24.25 -11.79 14.27
C ARG A 180 24.39 -13.19 13.72
N LYS A 181 25.46 -13.90 14.09
CA LYS A 181 25.68 -15.30 13.68
C LYS A 181 24.56 -16.21 14.18
N ILE A 182 24.08 -16.02 15.42
CA ILE A 182 22.96 -16.79 15.96
C ILE A 182 21.71 -16.61 15.11
N HIS A 183 21.33 -15.36 14.83
CA HIS A 183 20.20 -15.05 13.95
C HIS A 183 20.34 -15.73 12.59
N ASP A 184 21.45 -15.49 11.90
CA ASP A 184 21.66 -15.95 10.52
C ASP A 184 21.75 -17.48 10.43
N ILE A 185 22.42 -18.13 11.39
CA ILE A 185 22.52 -19.59 11.46
C ILE A 185 21.15 -20.21 11.76
N THR A 186 20.38 -19.65 12.71
CA THR A 186 19.04 -20.15 13.04
C THR A 186 18.14 -20.07 11.82
N LYS A 187 18.15 -18.94 11.12
CA LYS A 187 17.39 -18.74 9.90
C LYS A 187 17.80 -19.72 8.81
N LEU A 188 19.10 -19.76 8.49
CA LEU A 188 19.63 -20.67 7.47
C LEU A 188 19.28 -22.13 7.78
N PHE A 189 19.39 -22.52 9.04
CA PHE A 189 19.10 -23.88 9.48
C PHE A 189 17.62 -24.23 9.31
N LEU A 190 16.70 -23.35 9.74
CA LEU A 190 15.26 -23.58 9.59
C LEU A 190 14.84 -23.57 8.11
N GLU A 191 15.36 -22.67 7.31
CA GLU A 191 15.04 -22.60 5.87
C GLU A 191 15.51 -23.84 5.09
N ASN A 192 16.57 -24.52 5.53
CA ASN A 192 17.21 -25.58 4.76
C ASN A 192 17.16 -26.97 5.44
N SER A 193 16.45 -27.11 6.54
CA SER A 193 16.35 -28.40 7.26
C SER A 193 14.89 -28.90 7.36
N PRO A 194 14.68 -30.19 7.64
CA PRO A 194 13.36 -30.72 7.92
C PRO A 194 12.64 -30.07 9.11
N LEU A 195 13.38 -29.47 10.04
CA LEU A 195 12.84 -28.87 11.25
C LEU A 195 12.06 -27.58 10.99
N GLY A 196 12.32 -26.90 9.87
CA GLY A 196 11.61 -25.68 9.50
C GLY A 196 10.39 -25.90 8.58
N ARG A 197 10.08 -27.15 8.20
CA ARG A 197 9.02 -27.43 7.21
C ARG A 197 7.62 -26.99 7.65
N ASP A 198 7.36 -27.00 8.94
CA ASP A 198 6.05 -26.68 9.51
C ASP A 198 5.91 -25.19 9.83
N PHE A 199 6.96 -24.37 9.61
CA PHE A 199 6.95 -22.94 9.86
C PHE A 199 6.85 -22.14 8.56
N SER A 200 6.03 -21.11 8.59
CA SER A 200 6.00 -20.08 7.53
C SER A 200 7.29 -19.26 7.52
N THR A 201 7.57 -18.58 6.43
CA THR A 201 8.73 -17.66 6.33
C THR A 201 8.71 -16.59 7.42
N GLU A 202 7.52 -16.12 7.81
CA GLU A 202 7.35 -15.13 8.88
C GLU A 202 7.67 -15.72 10.26
N GLU A 203 7.26 -16.94 10.54
CA GLU A 203 7.59 -17.64 11.78
C GLU A 203 9.08 -17.95 11.88
N ILE A 204 9.72 -18.34 10.78
CA ILE A 204 11.19 -18.54 10.74
C ILE A 204 11.91 -17.24 11.09
N GLU A 205 11.47 -16.10 10.57
CA GLU A 205 12.03 -14.80 10.92
C GLU A 205 11.83 -14.47 12.40
N HIS A 206 10.63 -14.75 12.94
CA HIS A 206 10.34 -14.57 14.36
C HIS A 206 11.20 -15.46 15.27
N ILE A 207 11.39 -16.73 14.91
CA ILE A 207 12.24 -17.66 15.67
C ILE A 207 13.70 -17.20 15.62
N SER A 208 14.18 -16.78 14.45
CA SER A 208 15.55 -16.30 14.28
C SER A 208 15.83 -15.03 15.08
N LEU A 209 14.86 -14.11 15.12
CA LEU A 209 14.93 -12.93 15.97
C LEU A 209 14.86 -13.29 17.46
N ALA A 210 14.01 -14.24 17.84
CA ALA A 210 13.89 -14.71 19.21
C ALA A 210 15.18 -15.37 19.72
N ALA A 211 15.90 -16.08 18.85
CA ALA A 211 17.16 -16.73 19.19
C ALA A 211 18.24 -15.77 19.70
N ILE A 212 18.22 -14.51 19.26
CA ILE A 212 19.11 -13.45 19.74
C ILE A 212 18.95 -13.21 21.26
N MET A 213 17.78 -13.52 21.81
CA MET A 213 17.42 -13.23 23.20
C MET A 213 17.66 -14.42 24.15
N HIS A 214 18.27 -15.54 23.68
CA HIS A 214 18.47 -16.74 24.50
C HIS A 214 19.14 -16.46 25.85
N ASP A 215 20.11 -15.57 25.84
CA ASP A 215 20.99 -15.26 26.99
C ASP A 215 20.58 -13.96 27.71
N VAL A 216 19.40 -13.40 27.44
CA VAL A 216 18.94 -12.14 28.05
C VAL A 216 18.95 -12.18 29.58
N GLY A 217 18.77 -13.34 30.16
CA GLY A 217 18.78 -13.52 31.62
C GLY A 217 20.18 -13.43 32.28
N LYS A 218 21.26 -13.46 31.51
CA LYS A 218 22.65 -13.23 32.01
C LYS A 218 22.76 -11.85 32.69
N ILE A 219 21.87 -10.93 32.39
CA ILE A 219 21.81 -9.62 33.10
C ILE A 219 21.64 -9.76 34.61
N SER A 220 21.03 -10.85 35.07
CA SER A 220 20.76 -11.11 36.50
C SER A 220 21.91 -11.88 37.18
N ILE A 221 22.90 -12.34 36.44
CA ILE A 221 24.02 -13.12 37.00
C ILE A 221 25.08 -12.15 37.54
N PRO A 222 25.59 -12.37 38.77
CA PRO A 222 26.65 -11.55 39.33
C PRO A 222 27.95 -11.61 38.51
N ASP A 223 28.61 -10.47 38.32
CA ASP A 223 29.86 -10.38 37.54
C ASP A 223 30.97 -11.31 38.05
N ALA A 224 31.03 -11.54 39.38
CA ALA A 224 31.99 -12.47 40.01
C ALA A 224 31.84 -13.92 39.51
N ILE A 225 30.64 -14.29 39.05
CA ILE A 225 30.35 -15.60 38.46
C ILE A 225 30.44 -15.55 36.94
N LEU A 226 29.81 -14.53 36.35
CA LEU A 226 29.71 -14.39 34.90
C LEU A 226 31.07 -14.24 34.22
N SER A 227 31.99 -13.47 34.82
CA SER A 227 33.31 -13.16 34.28
C SER A 227 34.43 -13.90 35.04
N LYS A 228 34.12 -14.96 35.79
CA LYS A 228 35.09 -15.67 36.59
C LYS A 228 36.19 -16.30 35.72
N PRO A 229 37.46 -15.99 35.93
CA PRO A 229 38.54 -16.68 35.23
C PRO A 229 38.67 -18.14 35.74
N GLY A 230 38.32 -19.12 34.89
CA GLY A 230 38.42 -20.54 35.21
C GLY A 230 37.06 -21.23 35.36
N ARG A 231 37.08 -22.43 35.95
CA ARG A 231 35.85 -23.22 36.11
C ARG A 231 34.99 -22.69 37.26
N LEU A 232 33.68 -22.71 37.09
CA LEU A 232 32.72 -22.46 38.15
C LEU A 232 32.70 -23.63 39.15
N THR A 233 32.48 -23.32 40.43
CA THR A 233 32.16 -24.36 41.42
C THR A 233 30.74 -24.91 41.12
N PRO A 234 30.38 -26.08 41.71
CA PRO A 234 29.03 -26.61 41.56
C PRO A 234 27.93 -25.57 41.96
N GLU A 235 28.17 -24.86 43.06
CA GLU A 235 27.23 -23.86 43.58
C GLU A 235 27.13 -22.63 42.65
N GLU A 236 28.25 -22.16 42.14
CA GLU A 236 28.27 -21.06 41.14
C GLU A 236 27.61 -21.47 39.84
N PHE A 237 27.77 -22.74 39.45
CA PHE A 237 27.12 -23.27 38.24
C PHE A 237 25.60 -23.34 38.40
N GLU A 238 25.09 -23.70 39.61
CA GLU A 238 23.64 -23.60 39.88
C GLU A 238 23.12 -22.17 39.74
N ILE A 239 23.90 -21.17 40.22
CA ILE A 239 23.54 -19.77 40.00
C ILE A 239 23.59 -19.42 38.52
N MET A 240 24.60 -19.85 37.77
CA MET A 240 24.70 -19.61 36.34
C MET A 240 23.47 -20.17 35.57
N LYS A 241 23.01 -21.37 35.92
CA LYS A 241 21.82 -21.97 35.27
C LYS A 241 20.55 -21.12 35.41
N THR A 242 20.49 -20.31 36.47
CA THR A 242 19.30 -19.47 36.68
C THR A 242 19.06 -18.43 35.57
N HIS A 243 20.07 -18.13 34.70
CA HIS A 243 19.88 -17.19 33.61
C HIS A 243 18.73 -17.57 32.68
N THR A 244 18.48 -18.87 32.48
CA THR A 244 17.37 -19.35 31.64
C THR A 244 16.02 -18.97 32.22
N THR A 245 15.78 -19.27 33.49
CA THR A 245 14.55 -18.92 34.20
C THR A 245 14.40 -17.41 34.39
N GLN A 246 15.49 -16.69 34.70
CA GLN A 246 15.50 -15.24 34.83
C GLN A 246 15.25 -14.55 33.49
N GLY A 247 15.74 -15.12 32.38
CA GLY A 247 15.47 -14.63 31.02
C GLY A 247 13.97 -14.70 30.69
N GLY A 248 13.34 -15.86 30.90
CA GLY A 248 11.90 -16.00 30.71
C GLY A 248 11.09 -15.02 31.56
N GLN A 249 11.43 -14.91 32.87
CA GLN A 249 10.75 -13.98 33.77
C GLN A 249 10.94 -12.51 33.37
N LEU A 250 12.10 -12.13 32.87
CA LEU A 250 12.37 -10.77 32.39
C LEU A 250 11.46 -10.43 31.20
N LEU A 251 11.34 -11.32 30.25
CA LEU A 251 10.49 -11.14 29.08
C LEU A 251 9.01 -11.04 29.46
N GLU A 252 8.55 -11.86 30.42
CA GLU A 252 7.19 -11.81 30.93
C GLU A 252 6.83 -10.49 31.64
N ARG A 253 7.80 -9.85 32.28
CA ARG A 253 7.56 -8.57 33.00
C ARG A 253 7.37 -7.38 32.10
N ILE A 254 7.63 -7.49 30.80
CA ILE A 254 7.49 -6.42 29.82
C ILE A 254 6.15 -6.62 29.10
N PRO A 255 5.06 -5.88 29.42
CA PRO A 255 3.74 -6.10 28.84
C PRO A 255 3.75 -6.01 27.29
N GLN A 256 4.54 -5.07 26.75
CA GLN A 256 4.66 -4.85 25.31
C GLN A 256 5.30 -6.04 24.57
N MET A 257 6.16 -6.82 25.27
CA MET A 257 6.74 -8.03 24.68
C MET A 257 5.69 -9.11 24.44
N ARG A 258 4.71 -9.26 25.35
CA ARG A 258 3.65 -10.27 25.25
C ARG A 258 2.73 -10.05 24.04
N GLU A 259 2.65 -8.84 23.54
CA GLU A 259 1.84 -8.49 22.36
C GLU A 259 2.57 -8.79 21.03
N LEU A 260 3.87 -9.09 21.10
CA LEU A 260 4.67 -9.33 19.89
C LEU A 260 4.51 -10.78 19.41
N PRO A 261 4.37 -11.01 18.09
CA PRO A 261 4.20 -12.35 17.53
C PRO A 261 5.33 -13.33 17.88
N PHE A 262 6.55 -12.82 18.08
CA PHE A 262 7.70 -13.66 18.42
C PHE A 262 7.88 -13.90 19.92
N PHE A 263 6.99 -13.36 20.79
CA PHE A 263 7.15 -13.47 22.25
C PHE A 263 7.25 -14.91 22.75
N THR A 264 6.36 -15.77 22.28
CA THR A 264 6.34 -17.19 22.70
C THR A 264 7.67 -17.87 22.38
N TYR A 265 8.20 -17.64 21.18
CA TYR A 265 9.51 -18.18 20.78
C TYR A 265 10.64 -17.60 21.64
N ALA A 266 10.63 -16.29 21.89
CA ALA A 266 11.67 -15.66 22.72
C ALA A 266 11.65 -16.17 24.16
N TYR A 267 10.45 -16.35 24.75
CA TYR A 267 10.28 -16.91 26.08
C TYR A 267 10.78 -18.36 26.15
N ASP A 268 10.35 -19.20 25.24
CA ASP A 268 10.73 -20.62 25.21
C ASP A 268 12.23 -20.80 24.96
N ILE A 269 12.79 -20.05 24.01
CA ILE A 269 14.23 -20.09 23.74
C ILE A 269 15.01 -19.61 24.96
N ALA A 270 14.68 -18.46 25.55
CA ALA A 270 15.38 -17.97 26.73
C ALA A 270 15.33 -18.96 27.89
N LYS A 271 14.22 -19.68 28.04
CA LYS A 271 14.01 -20.59 29.17
C LYS A 271 14.58 -21.99 28.96
N TYR A 272 14.63 -22.46 27.70
CA TYR A 272 14.92 -23.87 27.42
C TYR A 272 16.09 -24.09 26.46
N HIS A 273 16.88 -23.09 26.06
CA HIS A 273 17.98 -23.28 25.12
C HIS A 273 19.12 -24.19 25.63
N HIS A 274 19.17 -24.45 26.93
CA HIS A 274 20.05 -25.43 27.54
C HIS A 274 19.39 -26.77 27.81
N GLU A 275 18.10 -26.94 27.47
CA GLU A 275 17.42 -28.21 27.61
C GLU A 275 17.96 -29.20 26.57
N ARG A 276 17.96 -30.45 26.93
CA ARG A 276 18.45 -31.54 26.10
C ARG A 276 17.32 -32.46 25.67
N TRP A 277 17.50 -33.09 24.53
CA TRP A 277 16.50 -34.02 23.99
C TRP A 277 16.15 -35.17 24.96
N ASP A 278 17.08 -35.55 25.86
CA ASP A 278 16.89 -36.57 26.87
C ASP A 278 16.29 -36.04 28.19
N GLY A 279 15.88 -34.77 28.25
CA GLY A 279 15.32 -34.13 29.43
C GLY A 279 16.30 -33.94 30.59
N ARG A 280 17.61 -33.98 30.32
CA ARG A 280 18.69 -33.84 31.33
C ARG A 280 19.37 -32.47 31.23
N GLY A 281 18.80 -31.55 30.53
CA GLY A 281 19.24 -30.16 30.49
C GLY A 281 18.73 -29.35 31.68
N TYR A 282 18.70 -28.02 31.50
CA TYR A 282 18.17 -27.07 32.52
C TYR A 282 17.56 -25.84 31.85
#